data_5db79bbebd0c24e56b759185f860bd25
#
_entry.id   5db79bbebd0c24e56b759185f860bd25
#
_cell.length_a   1.000
_cell.length_b   1.000
_cell.length_c   1.000
_cell.angle_alpha   90.00
_cell.angle_beta   90.00
_cell.angle_gamma   90.00
#
_symmetry.space_group_name_H-M   'P 1'
#
loop_
_entity.id
_entity.type
_entity.pdbx_description
1 polymer ?
#
loop_
_entity_poly.entity_id
_entity_poly.type
_entity_poly.pdbx_seq_one_letter_code
_entity_poly.pdbx_strand_id
1 'polypeptide(L)'
;INPNMIVAGGGSAGGHLAAACGNIEGLDNPKENLKISSVPNALVLLNPVIDNGPNAFGYRRFKDRYTEISPIHNISKGAPPTLILIGTKDKIIPVSTVKNYQTNMKTVGSRCELVLYKDVGHAFFAKPPLKYFIETTLEIDLFLNSLSFITGSPTINKQYQY
;
A
#
# COMPACT_ATOMS: atom_id res chain seq x y z
N ILE A 1 -2.94 -13.46 -18.23
CA ILE A 1 -2.65 -12.36 -17.29
C ILE A 1 -2.23 -11.15 -18.11
N ASN A 2 -2.80 -9.99 -17.82
CA ASN A 2 -2.40 -8.74 -18.46
C ASN A 2 -1.21 -8.13 -17.68
N PRO A 3 -0.02 -8.03 -18.25
CA PRO A 3 1.17 -7.51 -17.54
C PRO A 3 1.09 -6.01 -17.22
N ASN A 4 0.14 -5.29 -17.83
CA ASN A 4 -0.09 -3.87 -17.58
C ASN A 4 -1.16 -3.61 -16.49
N MET A 5 -1.61 -4.66 -15.80
CA MET A 5 -2.66 -4.60 -14.77
C MET A 5 -2.28 -5.46 -13.55
N ILE A 6 -1.02 -5.43 -13.16
CA ILE A 6 -0.52 -6.14 -11.98
C ILE A 6 -0.66 -5.23 -10.76
N VAL A 7 -1.32 -5.73 -9.73
CA VAL A 7 -1.49 -5.03 -8.46
C VAL A 7 -0.71 -5.77 -7.37
N ALA A 8 0.15 -5.07 -6.66
CA ALA A 8 0.75 -5.59 -5.44
C ALA A 8 0.00 -5.04 -4.23
N GLY A 9 -0.30 -5.92 -3.26
CA GLY A 9 -1.02 -5.49 -2.08
C GLY A 9 -0.70 -6.32 -0.86
N GLY A 10 -0.97 -5.74 0.32
CA GLY A 10 -0.79 -6.44 1.58
C GLY A 10 -1.00 -5.58 2.81
N GLY A 11 -1.11 -6.26 3.95
CA GLY A 11 -1.25 -5.64 5.26
C GLY A 11 0.06 -5.63 6.06
N SER A 12 0.33 -4.55 6.81
CA SER A 12 1.47 -4.45 7.72
C SER A 12 2.81 -4.71 7.01
N ALA A 13 3.53 -5.77 7.35
CA ALA A 13 4.75 -6.19 6.67
C ALA A 13 4.50 -6.59 5.19
N GLY A 14 3.34 -7.18 4.86
CA GLY A 14 2.95 -7.44 3.47
C GLY A 14 2.76 -6.14 2.67
N GLY A 15 2.24 -5.10 3.31
CA GLY A 15 2.17 -3.75 2.74
C GLY A 15 3.56 -3.14 2.53
N HIS A 16 4.53 -3.43 3.40
CA HIS A 16 5.93 -3.06 3.19
C HIS A 16 6.49 -3.69 1.92
N LEU A 17 6.35 -5.01 1.78
CA LEU A 17 6.85 -5.72 0.60
C LEU A 17 6.22 -5.19 -0.69
N ALA A 18 4.90 -4.99 -0.70
CA ALA A 18 4.20 -4.43 -1.85
C ALA A 18 4.69 -3.01 -2.20
N ALA A 19 4.83 -2.14 -1.20
CA ALA A 19 5.35 -0.78 -1.38
C ALA A 19 6.83 -0.77 -1.82
N ALA A 20 7.64 -1.70 -1.32
CA ALA A 20 9.03 -1.86 -1.74
C ALA A 20 9.12 -2.20 -3.23
N CYS A 21 8.31 -3.15 -3.73
CA CYS A 21 8.26 -3.47 -5.15
C CYS A 21 7.88 -2.27 -6.03
N GLY A 22 7.09 -1.33 -5.49
CA GLY A 22 6.65 -0.14 -6.24
C GLY A 22 7.56 1.08 -6.15
N ASN A 23 8.41 1.16 -5.11
CA ASN A 23 9.16 2.38 -4.81
C ASN A 23 10.68 2.20 -4.76
N ILE A 24 11.19 0.98 -4.56
CA ILE A 24 12.62 0.75 -4.39
C ILE A 24 13.20 0.17 -5.68
N GLU A 25 14.16 0.88 -6.25
CA GLU A 25 14.86 0.47 -7.45
C GLU A 25 16.14 -0.32 -7.13
N GLY A 26 16.67 -1.06 -8.12
CA GLY A 26 17.97 -1.70 -8.04
C GLY A 26 18.01 -3.02 -7.26
N LEU A 27 16.87 -3.61 -6.93
CA LEU A 27 16.77 -4.91 -6.26
C LEU A 27 16.49 -6.07 -7.23
N ASP A 28 16.40 -5.81 -8.53
CA ASP A 28 16.17 -6.84 -9.54
C ASP A 28 17.35 -7.79 -9.64
N ASN A 29 17.05 -9.08 -9.84
CA ASN A 29 18.07 -10.08 -10.06
C ASN A 29 18.70 -9.91 -11.46
N PRO A 30 20.01 -9.61 -11.58
CA PRO A 30 20.66 -9.36 -12.87
C PRO A 30 20.69 -10.58 -13.82
N LYS A 31 20.33 -11.76 -13.32
CA LYS A 31 20.24 -12.99 -14.12
C LYS A 31 18.87 -13.18 -14.75
N GLU A 32 17.89 -12.34 -14.42
CA GLU A 32 16.55 -12.37 -14.99
C GLU A 32 16.41 -11.48 -16.21
N ASN A 33 15.29 -11.60 -16.90
CA ASN A 33 15.01 -10.75 -18.07
C ASN A 33 14.53 -9.37 -17.60
N LEU A 34 15.45 -8.43 -17.45
CA LEU A 34 15.19 -7.06 -16.99
C LEU A 34 14.29 -6.23 -17.93
N LYS A 35 13.88 -6.78 -19.10
CA LYS A 35 12.86 -6.16 -19.95
C LYS A 35 11.44 -6.37 -19.40
N ILE A 36 11.27 -7.27 -18.43
CA ILE A 36 10.03 -7.49 -17.71
C ILE A 36 10.14 -6.74 -16.40
N SER A 37 9.33 -5.71 -16.22
CA SER A 37 9.34 -4.90 -15.00
C SER A 37 8.86 -5.70 -13.80
N SER A 38 9.57 -5.60 -12.67
CA SER A 38 9.12 -6.06 -11.35
C SER A 38 8.18 -5.08 -10.66
N VAL A 39 8.09 -3.84 -11.18
CA VAL A 39 7.26 -2.78 -10.60
C VAL A 39 5.78 -3.04 -10.92
N PRO A 40 4.90 -3.12 -9.92
CA PRO A 40 3.47 -3.30 -10.12
C PRO A 40 2.83 -2.04 -10.73
N ASN A 41 1.67 -2.22 -11.37
CA ASN A 41 0.94 -1.11 -11.99
C ASN A 41 0.05 -0.35 -11.00
N ALA A 42 -0.21 -0.90 -9.82
CA ALA A 42 -0.87 -0.24 -8.69
C ALA A 42 -0.51 -0.90 -7.36
N LEU A 43 -0.70 -0.16 -6.26
CA LEU A 43 -0.47 -0.63 -4.90
C LEU A 43 -1.75 -0.54 -4.06
N VAL A 44 -2.02 -1.60 -3.26
CA VAL A 44 -3.11 -1.64 -2.27
C VAL A 44 -2.51 -1.97 -0.91
N LEU A 45 -2.45 -0.98 -0.03
CA LEU A 45 -1.68 -1.04 1.21
C LEU A 45 -2.59 -0.90 2.44
N LEU A 46 -2.68 -1.93 3.27
CA LEU A 46 -3.47 -1.93 4.50
C LEU A 46 -2.53 -1.76 5.71
N ASN A 47 -2.67 -0.66 6.42
CA ASN A 47 -1.78 -0.28 7.54
C ASN A 47 -0.29 -0.64 7.30
N PRO A 48 0.30 -0.16 6.20
CA PRO A 48 1.60 -0.63 5.72
C PRO A 48 2.76 -0.09 6.55
N VAL A 49 3.81 -0.90 6.72
CA VAL A 49 5.10 -0.41 7.19
C VAL A 49 5.82 0.25 6.01
N ILE A 50 5.70 1.55 5.86
CA ILE A 50 6.29 2.31 4.74
C ILE A 50 7.44 3.21 5.14
N ASP A 51 7.69 3.34 6.45
CA ASP A 51 8.81 4.08 7.00
C ASP A 51 9.62 3.17 7.93
N ASN A 52 10.92 3.09 7.69
CA ASN A 52 11.88 2.34 8.50
C ASN A 52 12.97 3.26 9.07
N GLY A 53 12.79 4.58 8.96
CA GLY A 53 13.70 5.59 9.45
C GLY A 53 13.80 5.67 10.98
N PRO A 54 14.58 6.61 11.51
CA PRO A 54 14.72 6.82 12.95
C PRO A 54 13.35 6.94 13.64
N ASN A 55 13.17 6.19 14.74
CA ASN A 55 11.91 6.09 15.51
C ASN A 55 10.76 5.36 14.81
N ALA A 56 10.91 4.90 13.57
CA ALA A 56 9.91 4.11 12.86
C ALA A 56 10.08 2.61 13.09
N PHE A 57 9.06 1.85 12.66
CA PHE A 57 9.05 0.38 12.83
C PHE A 57 10.19 -0.29 12.05
N GLY A 58 10.98 -1.09 12.76
CA GLY A 58 12.06 -1.87 12.13
C GLY A 58 13.40 -1.16 12.05
N TYR A 59 13.52 0.13 12.38
CA TYR A 59 14.77 0.88 12.32
C TYR A 59 15.96 0.16 12.97
N ARG A 60 15.76 -0.47 14.15
CA ARG A 60 16.83 -1.17 14.88
C ARG A 60 17.51 -2.30 14.08
N ARG A 61 16.82 -2.86 13.08
CA ARG A 61 17.36 -3.94 12.23
C ARG A 61 18.30 -3.41 11.15
N PHE A 62 18.04 -2.22 10.64
CA PHE A 62 18.74 -1.65 9.47
C PHE A 62 19.59 -0.44 9.81
N LYS A 63 19.28 0.25 10.91
CA LYS A 63 19.99 1.45 11.37
C LYS A 63 20.21 2.43 10.21
N ASP A 64 21.44 2.85 9.99
CA ASP A 64 21.81 3.84 8.97
C ASP A 64 21.54 3.38 7.52
N ARG A 65 21.27 2.09 7.32
CA ARG A 65 20.89 1.52 6.01
C ARG A 65 19.37 1.51 5.77
N TYR A 66 18.58 2.12 6.63
CA TYR A 66 17.10 2.09 6.51
C TYR A 66 16.57 2.61 5.17
N THR A 67 17.27 3.56 4.53
CA THR A 67 16.88 4.10 3.22
C THR A 67 16.87 3.05 2.12
N GLU A 68 17.66 1.99 2.24
CA GLU A 68 17.71 0.90 1.25
C GLU A 68 16.40 0.08 1.20
N ILE A 69 15.61 0.13 2.28
CA ILE A 69 14.41 -0.70 2.43
C ILE A 69 13.13 0.07 2.78
N SER A 70 13.23 1.38 2.97
CA SER A 70 12.13 2.23 3.43
C SER A 70 11.37 2.84 2.25
N PRO A 71 10.16 2.38 1.92
CA PRO A 71 9.42 2.84 0.75
C PRO A 71 9.24 4.35 0.68
N ILE A 72 8.94 5.02 1.81
CA ILE A 72 8.69 6.47 1.85
C ILE A 72 9.91 7.31 1.42
N HIS A 73 11.13 6.78 1.60
CA HIS A 73 12.38 7.45 1.25
C HIS A 73 12.82 7.20 -0.20
N ASN A 74 12.09 6.34 -0.91
CA ASN A 74 12.40 5.92 -2.28
C ASN A 74 11.31 6.29 -3.28
N ILE A 75 10.35 7.12 -2.89
CA ILE A 75 9.29 7.58 -3.81
C ILE A 75 9.92 8.45 -4.90
N SER A 76 9.73 8.05 -6.14
CA SER A 76 10.24 8.74 -7.32
C SER A 76 9.13 9.01 -8.35
N LYS A 77 9.45 9.80 -9.37
CA LYS A 77 8.52 10.05 -10.48
C LYS A 77 8.17 8.73 -11.17
N GLY A 78 6.89 8.48 -11.37
CA GLY A 78 6.38 7.23 -11.95
C GLY A 78 6.01 6.17 -10.90
N ALA A 79 6.12 6.47 -9.61
CA ALA A 79 5.64 5.59 -8.54
C ALA A 79 4.18 5.16 -8.81
N PRO A 80 3.82 3.88 -8.63
CA PRO A 80 2.51 3.34 -8.97
C PRO A 80 1.37 4.05 -8.21
N PRO A 81 0.19 4.26 -8.82
CA PRO A 81 -0.98 4.72 -8.09
C PRO A 81 -1.24 3.81 -6.88
N THR A 82 -1.47 4.43 -5.73
CA THR A 82 -1.50 3.75 -4.44
C THR A 82 -2.78 4.06 -3.68
N LEU A 83 -3.41 3.03 -3.13
CA LEU A 83 -4.45 3.15 -2.11
C LEU A 83 -3.90 2.73 -0.75
N ILE A 84 -4.06 3.57 0.27
CA ILE A 84 -3.70 3.27 1.66
C ILE A 84 -4.94 3.27 2.54
N LEU A 85 -5.14 2.19 3.29
CA LEU A 85 -6.23 1.98 4.23
C LEU A 85 -5.65 1.80 5.64
N ILE A 86 -6.01 2.66 6.60
CA ILE A 86 -5.43 2.62 7.95
C ILE A 86 -6.40 3.08 9.03
N GLY A 87 -6.31 2.49 10.22
CA GLY A 87 -7.07 2.90 11.39
C GLY A 87 -6.46 4.10 12.11
N THR A 88 -7.30 5.03 12.60
CA THR A 88 -6.82 6.25 13.28
C THR A 88 -6.21 5.98 14.66
N LYS A 89 -6.45 4.80 15.25
CA LYS A 89 -5.84 4.34 16.51
C LYS A 89 -4.74 3.28 16.29
N ASP A 90 -4.16 3.23 15.08
CA ASP A 90 -3.00 2.37 14.84
C ASP A 90 -1.82 2.83 15.70
N LYS A 91 -1.36 1.93 16.60
CA LYS A 91 -0.24 2.20 17.51
C LYS A 91 1.12 1.78 16.96
N ILE A 92 1.13 1.08 15.80
CA ILE A 92 2.35 0.60 15.15
C ILE A 92 2.76 1.56 14.05
N ILE A 93 1.79 1.97 13.24
CA ILE A 93 1.99 2.89 12.11
C ILE A 93 1.25 4.18 12.39
N PRO A 94 1.94 5.27 12.72
CA PRO A 94 1.30 6.57 12.91
C PRO A 94 0.59 7.07 11.65
N VAL A 95 -0.59 7.66 11.80
CA VAL A 95 -1.32 8.27 10.67
C VAL A 95 -0.48 9.36 9.99
N SER A 96 0.38 10.06 10.73
CA SER A 96 1.31 11.05 10.16
C SER A 96 2.24 10.44 9.11
N THR A 97 2.70 9.21 9.32
CA THR A 97 3.58 8.51 8.36
C THR A 97 2.89 8.29 7.02
N VAL A 98 1.65 7.81 7.02
CA VAL A 98 0.91 7.60 5.75
C VAL A 98 0.50 8.91 5.08
N LYS A 99 0.24 9.97 5.85
CA LYS A 99 0.02 11.32 5.31
C LYS A 99 1.28 11.89 4.66
N ASN A 100 2.44 11.68 5.25
CA ASN A 100 3.72 12.07 4.67
C ASN A 100 3.98 11.31 3.36
N TYR A 101 3.72 10.00 3.35
CA TYR A 101 3.82 9.20 2.13
C TYR A 101 2.90 9.75 1.03
N GLN A 102 1.63 10.04 1.34
CA GLN A 102 0.69 10.65 0.39
C GLN A 102 1.20 11.99 -0.15
N THR A 103 1.77 12.83 0.72
CA THR A 103 2.37 14.11 0.32
C THR A 103 3.55 13.91 -0.63
N ASN A 104 4.45 12.98 -0.33
CA ASN A 104 5.61 12.66 -1.18
C ASN A 104 5.15 12.15 -2.56
N MET A 105 4.16 11.25 -2.60
CA MET A 105 3.55 10.77 -3.85
C MET A 105 3.01 11.92 -4.69
N LYS A 106 2.27 12.84 -4.07
CA LYS A 106 1.74 14.02 -4.75
C LYS A 106 2.85 14.93 -5.30
N THR A 107 3.94 15.10 -4.56
CA THR A 107 5.10 15.92 -4.97
C THR A 107 5.74 15.41 -6.26
N VAL A 108 5.77 14.09 -6.46
CA VAL A 108 6.31 13.47 -7.69
C VAL A 108 5.24 13.30 -8.79
N GLY A 109 4.02 13.78 -8.57
CA GLY A 109 2.92 13.70 -9.53
C GLY A 109 2.22 12.34 -9.59
N SER A 110 2.41 11.48 -8.58
CA SER A 110 1.78 10.17 -8.49
C SER A 110 0.52 10.19 -7.64
N ARG A 111 -0.50 9.43 -8.06
CA ARG A 111 -1.78 9.31 -7.33
C ARG A 111 -1.59 8.51 -6.05
N CYS A 112 -2.08 9.05 -4.93
CA CYS A 112 -2.15 8.33 -3.67
C CYS A 112 -3.44 8.67 -2.93
N GLU A 113 -4.30 7.70 -2.73
CA GLU A 113 -5.52 7.79 -1.95
C GLU A 113 -5.29 7.27 -0.55
N LEU A 114 -5.86 7.96 0.44
CA LEU A 114 -5.74 7.61 1.86
C LEU A 114 -7.14 7.57 2.49
N VAL A 115 -7.54 6.41 2.94
CA VAL A 115 -8.80 6.20 3.67
C VAL A 115 -8.48 5.93 5.15
N LEU A 116 -9.07 6.76 6.02
CA LEU A 116 -8.88 6.68 7.47
C LEU A 116 -10.11 6.08 8.14
N TYR A 117 -9.93 4.96 8.83
CA TYR A 117 -10.98 4.30 9.60
C TYR A 117 -10.94 4.79 11.05
N LYS A 118 -12.01 5.48 11.45
CA LYS A 118 -12.09 6.11 12.78
C LYS A 118 -12.06 5.07 13.90
N ASP A 119 -11.28 5.34 14.93
CA ASP A 119 -11.24 4.62 16.20
C ASP A 119 -10.85 3.14 16.15
N VAL A 120 -10.29 2.66 15.04
CA VAL A 120 -9.76 1.30 14.93
C VAL A 120 -8.25 1.28 14.89
N GLY A 121 -7.67 0.16 15.32
CA GLY A 121 -6.23 -0.03 15.44
C GLY A 121 -5.64 -0.85 14.30
N HIS A 122 -4.43 -1.37 14.53
CA HIS A 122 -3.70 -2.18 13.56
C HIS A 122 -4.42 -3.47 13.19
N ALA A 123 -4.40 -3.85 11.90
CA ALA A 123 -5.03 -5.05 11.34
C ALA A 123 -6.55 -5.15 11.57
N PHE A 124 -7.24 -4.01 11.67
CA PHE A 124 -8.68 -3.92 11.93
C PHE A 124 -9.53 -4.65 10.88
N PHE A 125 -9.10 -4.68 9.64
CA PHE A 125 -9.78 -5.33 8.50
C PHE A 125 -9.78 -6.86 8.58
N ALA A 126 -8.84 -7.46 9.35
CA ALA A 126 -8.71 -8.91 9.52
C ALA A 126 -9.36 -9.42 10.81
N LYS A 127 -10.12 -8.58 11.52
CA LYS A 127 -10.73 -8.91 12.83
C LYS A 127 -12.23 -8.68 12.77
N PRO A 128 -13.01 -9.40 13.57
CA PRO A 128 -14.42 -9.06 13.78
C PRO A 128 -14.57 -7.60 14.29
N PRO A 129 -15.64 -6.91 13.87
CA PRO A 129 -16.72 -7.37 13.01
C PRO A 129 -16.34 -7.40 11.53
N LEU A 130 -16.99 -8.24 10.74
CA LEU A 130 -16.81 -8.40 9.28
C LEU A 130 -17.03 -7.08 8.50
N LYS A 131 -17.68 -6.12 9.09
CA LYS A 131 -17.90 -4.77 8.56
C LYS A 131 -16.65 -4.16 7.93
N TYR A 132 -15.52 -4.20 8.63
CA TYR A 132 -14.29 -3.58 8.14
C TYR A 132 -13.65 -4.35 6.99
N PHE A 133 -13.81 -5.67 6.95
CA PHE A 133 -13.43 -6.47 5.79
C PHE A 133 -14.24 -6.04 4.56
N ILE A 134 -15.55 -5.88 4.70
CA ILE A 134 -16.47 -5.45 3.62
C ILE A 134 -16.10 -4.04 3.17
N GLU A 135 -15.96 -3.10 4.09
CA GLU A 135 -15.64 -1.70 3.77
C GLU A 135 -14.28 -1.56 3.07
N THR A 136 -13.24 -2.22 3.56
CA THR A 136 -11.92 -2.16 2.93
C THR A 136 -11.91 -2.82 1.56
N THR A 137 -12.64 -3.93 1.37
CA THR A 137 -12.76 -4.59 0.06
C THR A 137 -13.52 -3.70 -0.93
N LEU A 138 -14.55 -2.99 -0.49
CA LEU A 138 -15.28 -2.03 -1.33
C LEU A 138 -14.37 -0.88 -1.79
N GLU A 139 -13.59 -0.29 -0.89
CA GLU A 139 -12.63 0.77 -1.25
C GLU A 139 -11.59 0.28 -2.27
N ILE A 140 -11.09 -0.93 -2.09
CA ILE A 140 -10.15 -1.57 -3.04
C ILE A 140 -10.81 -1.73 -4.42
N ASP A 141 -12.03 -2.23 -4.46
CA ASP A 141 -12.79 -2.45 -5.70
C ASP A 141 -13.03 -1.13 -6.44
N LEU A 142 -13.46 -0.08 -5.73
CA LEU A 142 -13.65 1.27 -6.28
C LEU A 142 -12.34 1.86 -6.80
N PHE A 143 -11.24 1.71 -6.08
CA PHE A 143 -9.92 2.18 -6.51
C PHE A 143 -9.48 1.48 -7.79
N LEU A 144 -9.54 0.15 -7.85
CA LEU A 144 -9.15 -0.62 -9.03
C LEU A 144 -10.05 -0.36 -10.24
N ASN A 145 -11.35 -0.14 -10.00
CA ASN A 145 -12.30 0.27 -11.05
C ASN A 145 -11.92 1.65 -11.62
N SER A 146 -11.54 2.60 -10.77
CA SER A 146 -11.13 3.94 -11.18
C SER A 146 -9.82 3.95 -12.02
N LEU A 147 -9.04 2.88 -11.96
CA LEU A 147 -7.86 2.63 -12.80
C LEU A 147 -8.20 1.81 -14.05
N SER A 148 -9.47 1.42 -14.24
CA SER A 148 -9.92 0.51 -15.32
C SER A 148 -9.27 -0.89 -15.24
N PHE A 149 -8.81 -1.32 -14.08
CA PHE A 149 -8.24 -2.65 -13.86
C PHE A 149 -9.31 -3.72 -13.70
N ILE A 150 -10.46 -3.32 -13.19
CA ILE A 150 -11.68 -4.14 -13.11
C ILE A 150 -12.86 -3.33 -13.66
N THR A 151 -13.93 -4.01 -14.02
CA THR A 151 -15.15 -3.41 -14.56
C THR A 151 -16.38 -3.92 -13.82
N GLY A 152 -17.44 -3.14 -13.85
CA GLY A 152 -18.71 -3.47 -13.19
C GLY A 152 -18.84 -2.84 -11.79
N SER A 153 -20.00 -3.06 -11.17
CA SER A 153 -20.24 -2.59 -9.80
C SER A 153 -19.71 -3.57 -8.77
N PRO A 154 -19.23 -3.10 -7.61
CA PRO A 154 -18.82 -3.96 -6.50
C PRO A 154 -19.91 -4.94 -6.10
N THR A 155 -19.55 -6.18 -5.85
CA THR A 155 -20.49 -7.25 -5.47
C THR A 155 -20.39 -7.66 -4.00
N ILE A 156 -19.39 -7.17 -3.29
CA ILE A 156 -19.12 -7.56 -1.89
C ILE A 156 -20.32 -7.38 -0.97
N ASN A 157 -21.06 -6.27 -1.12
CA ASN A 157 -22.25 -6.00 -0.30
C ASN A 157 -23.43 -6.96 -0.57
N LYS A 158 -23.46 -7.60 -1.74
CA LYS A 158 -24.51 -8.58 -2.10
C LYS A 158 -24.28 -9.95 -1.45
N GLN A 159 -23.01 -10.29 -1.18
CA GLN A 159 -22.64 -11.60 -0.61
C GLN A 159 -22.78 -11.65 0.91
N TYR A 160 -22.75 -10.50 1.59
CA TYR A 160 -22.74 -10.40 3.05
C TYR A 160 -23.90 -9.56 3.61
N GLN A 161 -25.01 -9.50 2.88
CA GLN A 161 -26.29 -9.00 3.44
C GLN A 161 -26.85 -10.09 4.35
N TYR A 162 -26.63 -9.93 5.66
CA TYR A 162 -27.32 -10.66 6.75
C TYR A 162 -28.29 -9.75 7.44
#